data_46864f2f8036dfad4d520981c73134ec
#
_entry.id   46864f2f8036dfad4d520981c73134ec
#
_cell.length_a   1.000
_cell.length_b   1.000
_cell.length_c   1.000
_cell.angle_alpha   90.00
_cell.angle_beta   90.00
_cell.angle_gamma   90.00
#
_symmetry.space_group_name_H-M   'P 1'
#
loop_
_entity.id
_entity.type
_entity.pdbx_description
1 polymer ?
#
loop_
_entity_poly.entity_id
_entity_poly.type
_entity_poly.pdbx_seq_one_letter_code
_entity_poly.pdbx_strand_id
1 'polypeptide(L)'
;MTHSTLSQASLVRLFPILFSVFLLGGCASTLSARVTTFSQWPASVEGQTYRIEPGQGQLNNLEYQTYADMVRASAGRTGLIEAREGQKPRFVMSFMYQNPFSQSWVQQYADPYFYNGPFVAPWGGFYGPHFGWGGAMLYSPPVVNVPVTVYKNTFTLVINDQQHDAAEVYRSTSVILSSEDELPQLMPYLVRSVFDGFPGNNGSTRDITFELPN
;
A
#
# COMPACT_ATOMS: atom_id res chain seq x y z
N MET A 1 48.06 -42.30 -16.02
CA MET A 1 46.59 -42.28 -15.97
C MET A 1 46.18 -42.34 -14.53
N THR A 2 45.95 -41.19 -13.90
CA THR A 2 45.56 -41.07 -12.51
C THR A 2 44.10 -40.63 -12.46
N HIS A 3 43.20 -41.55 -12.17
CA HIS A 3 41.78 -41.27 -11.90
C HIS A 3 41.65 -40.69 -10.50
N SER A 4 41.32 -39.41 -10.38
CA SER A 4 40.91 -38.78 -9.13
C SER A 4 39.45 -39.14 -8.86
N THR A 5 39.25 -40.08 -7.95
CA THR A 5 37.93 -40.36 -7.35
C THR A 5 37.54 -39.24 -6.44
N LEU A 6 36.71 -38.30 -6.91
CA LEU A 6 36.03 -37.33 -6.06
C LEU A 6 35.11 -38.08 -5.09
N SER A 7 35.44 -37.99 -3.81
CA SER A 7 34.79 -38.71 -2.74
C SER A 7 33.28 -38.33 -2.67
N GLN A 8 32.40 -39.32 -2.82
CA GLN A 8 30.95 -39.20 -2.71
C GLN A 8 30.50 -38.60 -1.34
N ALA A 9 31.36 -38.65 -0.36
CA ALA A 9 31.10 -38.07 0.98
C ALA A 9 31.05 -36.53 0.98
N SER A 10 31.68 -35.84 0.02
CA SER A 10 31.62 -34.37 -0.09
C SER A 10 30.32 -33.86 -0.70
N LEU A 11 29.72 -34.61 -1.63
CA LEU A 11 28.45 -34.28 -2.26
C LEU A 11 27.27 -34.36 -1.28
N VAL A 12 27.27 -35.36 -0.38
CA VAL A 12 26.19 -35.58 0.61
C VAL A 12 26.19 -34.47 1.67
N ARG A 13 27.32 -33.84 1.96
CA ARG A 13 27.43 -32.75 2.93
C ARG A 13 27.05 -31.37 2.38
N LEU A 14 27.14 -31.18 1.04
CA LEU A 14 26.73 -29.92 0.39
C LEU A 14 25.19 -29.81 0.21
N PHE A 15 24.50 -30.94 0.12
CA PHE A 15 23.06 -30.99 -0.14
C PHE A 15 22.21 -30.34 0.97
N PRO A 16 22.45 -30.57 2.29
CA PRO A 16 21.68 -29.91 3.36
C PRO A 16 21.98 -28.42 3.50
N ILE A 17 23.19 -27.96 3.12
CA ILE A 17 23.53 -26.53 3.15
C ILE A 17 22.82 -25.78 2.01
N LEU A 18 22.76 -26.35 0.83
CA LEU A 18 22.05 -25.77 -0.31
C LEU A 18 20.51 -25.74 -0.09
N PHE A 19 19.96 -26.75 0.60
CA PHE A 19 18.53 -26.83 0.94
C PHE A 19 18.14 -25.82 2.04
N SER A 20 19.07 -25.51 2.96
CA SER A 20 18.83 -24.52 4.03
C SER A 20 18.76 -23.07 3.52
N VAL A 21 19.40 -22.74 2.39
CA VAL A 21 19.36 -21.40 1.78
C VAL A 21 18.01 -21.12 1.10
N PHE A 22 17.29 -22.15 0.65
CA PHE A 22 15.99 -22.03 0.00
C PHE A 22 14.81 -21.72 0.96
N LEU A 23 15.00 -21.88 2.28
CA LEU A 23 13.96 -21.68 3.28
C LEU A 23 13.87 -20.23 3.82
N LEU A 24 14.73 -19.33 3.38
CA LEU A 24 14.74 -17.90 3.75
C LEU A 24 13.87 -17.02 2.85
N GLY A 25 12.88 -17.61 2.17
CA GLY A 25 11.82 -16.87 1.47
C GLY A 25 10.90 -16.20 2.49
N GLY A 26 11.34 -15.06 3.07
CA GLY A 26 10.49 -14.24 3.93
C GLY A 26 9.27 -13.76 3.14
N CYS A 27 8.07 -13.90 3.71
CA CYS A 27 6.86 -13.28 3.17
C CYS A 27 7.06 -11.76 3.22
N ALA A 28 7.31 -11.13 2.08
CA ALA A 28 7.29 -9.68 1.99
C ALA A 28 5.86 -9.20 2.28
N SER A 29 5.69 -8.36 3.30
CA SER A 29 4.44 -7.68 3.53
C SER A 29 4.22 -6.65 2.42
N THR A 30 3.01 -6.60 1.86
CA THR A 30 2.69 -5.69 0.77
C THR A 30 1.63 -4.68 1.20
N LEU A 31 1.77 -3.46 0.70
CA LEU A 31 0.81 -2.37 0.87
C LEU A 31 0.19 -2.04 -0.48
N SER A 32 -1.14 -1.96 -0.55
CA SER A 32 -1.85 -1.63 -1.78
C SER A 32 -2.49 -0.25 -1.70
N ALA A 33 -2.20 0.60 -2.68
CA ALA A 33 -2.82 1.92 -2.85
C ALA A 33 -3.71 1.91 -4.10
N ARG A 34 -4.97 2.32 -3.95
CA ARG A 34 -5.88 2.54 -5.09
C ARG A 34 -5.81 3.99 -5.53
N VAL A 35 -5.46 4.20 -6.79
CA VAL A 35 -5.29 5.53 -7.38
C VAL A 35 -6.31 5.77 -8.47
N THR A 36 -7.03 6.88 -8.37
CA THR A 36 -7.93 7.38 -9.42
C THR A 36 -7.39 8.68 -9.96
N THR A 37 -7.23 8.78 -11.29
CA THR A 37 -6.62 9.92 -11.96
C THR A 37 -7.56 10.51 -13.00
N PHE A 38 -7.71 11.85 -12.97
CA PHE A 38 -8.32 12.65 -14.02
C PHE A 38 -7.24 13.58 -14.59
N SER A 39 -7.04 13.54 -15.89
CA SER A 39 -5.93 14.26 -16.53
C SER A 39 -6.35 14.84 -17.89
N GLN A 40 -6.09 16.12 -18.05
CA GLN A 40 -6.07 16.84 -19.32
C GLN A 40 -4.72 17.57 -19.45
N TRP A 41 -3.64 16.79 -19.30
CA TRP A 41 -2.29 17.33 -19.23
C TRP A 41 -1.91 18.00 -20.55
N PRO A 42 -1.48 19.30 -20.54
CA PRO A 42 -1.11 20.00 -21.76
C PRO A 42 0.16 19.41 -22.38
N ALA A 43 0.26 19.47 -23.71
CA ALA A 43 1.49 19.09 -24.40
C ALA A 43 2.59 20.16 -24.21
N SER A 44 3.85 19.73 -24.31
CA SER A 44 5.03 20.63 -24.35
C SER A 44 5.17 21.53 -23.12
N VAL A 45 4.94 20.98 -21.94
CA VAL A 45 5.07 21.71 -20.65
C VAL A 45 6.35 21.36 -19.89
N GLU A 46 7.20 20.52 -20.46
CA GLU A 46 8.49 20.17 -19.87
C GLU A 46 9.32 21.42 -19.56
N GLY A 47 9.90 21.48 -18.36
CA GLY A 47 10.67 22.65 -17.91
C GLY A 47 9.83 23.87 -17.50
N GLN A 48 8.50 23.83 -17.60
CA GLN A 48 7.64 24.87 -17.05
C GLN A 48 7.67 24.86 -15.52
N THR A 49 7.35 26.01 -14.93
CA THR A 49 7.49 26.18 -13.48
C THR A 49 6.21 25.81 -12.72
N TYR A 50 6.40 25.22 -11.54
CA TYR A 50 5.32 24.99 -10.59
C TYR A 50 5.62 25.60 -9.22
N ARG A 51 4.59 25.77 -8.41
CA ARG A 51 4.66 26.08 -6.98
C ARG A 51 3.63 25.27 -6.23
N ILE A 52 3.98 24.83 -5.02
CA ILE A 52 3.03 24.22 -4.11
C ILE A 52 2.41 25.34 -3.27
N GLU A 53 1.09 25.44 -3.30
CA GLU A 53 0.35 26.43 -2.52
C GLU A 53 -0.49 25.74 -1.45
N PRO A 54 -0.35 26.18 -0.18
CA PRO A 54 -1.14 25.65 0.92
C PRO A 54 -2.61 26.06 0.79
N GLY A 55 -3.50 25.17 1.17
CA GLY A 55 -4.91 25.48 1.37
C GLY A 55 -5.13 26.43 2.57
N GLN A 56 -6.36 26.87 2.76
CA GLN A 56 -6.72 27.72 3.90
C GLN A 56 -6.36 27.02 5.23
N GLY A 57 -5.63 27.76 6.11
CA GLY A 57 -5.23 27.27 7.43
C GLY A 57 -4.01 26.36 7.46
N GLN A 58 -3.35 26.06 6.33
CA GLN A 58 -2.20 25.15 6.26
C GLN A 58 -0.84 25.87 6.29
N LEU A 59 -0.77 27.17 6.15
CA LEU A 59 0.46 27.97 6.01
C LEU A 59 1.52 27.71 7.11
N ASN A 60 1.11 27.47 8.35
CA ASN A 60 2.01 27.25 9.49
C ASN A 60 1.86 25.85 10.10
N ASN A 61 1.34 24.89 9.33
CA ASN A 61 1.17 23.52 9.79
C ASN A 61 2.42 22.70 9.45
N LEU A 62 3.10 22.20 10.49
CA LEU A 62 4.33 21.40 10.32
C LEU A 62 4.07 20.09 9.57
N GLU A 63 2.92 19.47 9.79
CA GLU A 63 2.52 18.26 9.08
C GLU A 63 2.38 18.55 7.57
N TYR A 64 1.68 19.62 7.22
CA TYR A 64 1.55 20.06 5.84
C TYR A 64 2.91 20.32 5.20
N GLN A 65 3.84 21.01 5.90
CA GLN A 65 5.18 21.28 5.39
C GLN A 65 5.94 19.99 5.10
N THR A 66 5.87 19.02 6.01
CA THR A 66 6.49 17.70 5.81
C THR A 66 5.95 17.00 4.57
N TYR A 67 4.63 17.04 4.38
CA TYR A 67 4.01 16.41 3.20
C TYR A 67 4.29 17.20 1.92
N ALA A 68 4.39 18.53 1.98
CA ALA A 68 4.81 19.35 0.85
C ALA A 68 6.24 18.99 0.38
N ASP A 69 7.15 18.68 1.30
CA ASP A 69 8.50 18.22 0.95
C ASP A 69 8.48 16.86 0.24
N MET A 70 7.61 15.96 0.65
CA MET A 70 7.41 14.67 -0.05
C MET A 70 6.85 14.88 -1.46
N VAL A 71 5.90 15.84 -1.62
CA VAL A 71 5.36 16.23 -2.94
C VAL A 71 6.47 16.80 -3.82
N ARG A 72 7.32 17.71 -3.31
CA ARG A 72 8.47 18.26 -4.03
C ARG A 72 9.41 17.17 -4.52
N ALA A 73 9.76 16.24 -3.63
CA ALA A 73 10.63 15.11 -3.97
C ALA A 73 10.06 14.22 -5.08
N SER A 74 8.72 14.14 -5.19
CA SER A 74 8.02 13.31 -6.18
C SER A 74 7.68 14.07 -7.47
N ALA A 75 7.60 15.40 -7.42
CA ALA A 75 7.15 16.28 -8.52
C ALA A 75 8.06 16.23 -9.76
N GLY A 76 9.32 15.82 -9.62
CA GLY A 76 10.23 15.66 -10.77
C GLY A 76 9.70 14.72 -11.86
N ARG A 77 8.78 13.83 -11.55
CA ARG A 77 8.11 12.93 -12.51
C ARG A 77 7.18 13.67 -13.48
N THR A 78 6.78 14.90 -13.16
CA THR A 78 5.93 15.72 -14.03
C THR A 78 6.71 16.42 -15.13
N GLY A 79 8.04 16.49 -15.05
CA GLY A 79 8.90 17.29 -15.93
C GLY A 79 8.88 18.79 -15.60
N LEU A 80 8.17 19.20 -14.54
CA LEU A 80 8.10 20.59 -14.10
C LEU A 80 9.28 20.94 -13.17
N ILE A 81 9.61 22.25 -13.10
CA ILE A 81 10.68 22.80 -12.27
C ILE A 81 10.05 23.71 -11.20
N GLU A 82 10.51 23.62 -9.96
CA GLU A 82 10.00 24.50 -8.90
C GLU A 82 10.36 25.96 -9.18
N ALA A 83 9.38 26.84 -9.09
CA ALA A 83 9.55 28.28 -9.33
C ALA A 83 10.42 28.90 -8.24
N ARG A 84 11.35 29.77 -8.62
CA ARG A 84 12.13 30.57 -7.67
C ARG A 84 11.25 31.56 -6.92
N GLU A 85 11.73 32.01 -5.78
CA GLU A 85 11.05 33.05 -5.02
C GLU A 85 10.82 34.31 -5.89
N GLY A 86 9.60 34.86 -5.85
CA GLY A 86 9.20 36.00 -6.70
C GLY A 86 8.83 35.66 -8.16
N GLN A 87 9.13 34.47 -8.64
CA GLN A 87 8.73 34.04 -10.00
C GLN A 87 7.26 33.58 -9.99
N LYS A 88 6.48 34.05 -10.98
CA LYS A 88 5.12 33.51 -11.19
C LYS A 88 5.21 32.11 -11.80
N PRO A 89 4.68 31.08 -11.14
CA PRO A 89 4.65 29.75 -11.70
C PRO A 89 3.56 29.66 -12.79
N ARG A 90 3.75 28.78 -13.76
CA ARG A 90 2.69 28.39 -14.68
C ARG A 90 1.70 27.44 -14.01
N PHE A 91 2.20 26.48 -13.23
CA PHE A 91 1.36 25.51 -12.56
C PHE A 91 1.34 25.73 -11.06
N VAL A 92 0.16 25.60 -10.48
CA VAL A 92 -0.03 25.58 -9.03
C VAL A 92 -0.45 24.18 -8.63
N MET A 93 0.33 23.58 -7.74
CA MET A 93 0.02 22.30 -7.10
C MET A 93 -0.60 22.57 -5.73
N SER A 94 -1.71 21.96 -5.44
CA SER A 94 -2.31 21.93 -4.12
C SER A 94 -2.64 20.49 -3.75
N PHE A 95 -2.67 20.19 -2.46
CA PHE A 95 -3.03 18.86 -2.01
C PHE A 95 -3.84 18.90 -0.71
N MET A 96 -4.60 17.85 -0.52
CA MET A 96 -5.37 17.60 0.70
C MET A 96 -5.20 16.15 1.13
N TYR A 97 -5.30 15.92 2.43
CA TYR A 97 -5.20 14.59 3.03
C TYR A 97 -6.20 14.43 4.15
N GLN A 98 -6.66 13.21 4.38
CA GLN A 98 -7.61 12.87 5.42
C GLN A 98 -7.57 11.37 5.72
N ASN A 99 -7.97 10.99 6.93
CA ASN A 99 -8.06 9.59 7.33
C ASN A 99 -9.31 9.31 8.18
N PRO A 100 -10.53 9.53 7.65
CA PRO A 100 -11.74 9.17 8.36
C PRO A 100 -11.75 7.67 8.64
N PHE A 101 -12.23 7.30 9.83
CA PHE A 101 -12.45 5.91 10.18
C PHE A 101 -13.92 5.51 10.05
N SER A 102 -14.15 4.25 9.82
CA SER A 102 -15.46 3.62 9.85
C SER A 102 -15.39 2.29 10.56
N GLN A 103 -16.51 1.87 11.17
CA GLN A 103 -16.63 0.51 11.67
C GLN A 103 -17.16 -0.40 10.56
N SER A 104 -16.49 -1.50 10.34
CA SER A 104 -16.90 -2.57 9.45
C SER A 104 -17.08 -3.86 10.26
N TRP A 105 -17.79 -4.83 9.70
CA TRP A 105 -18.01 -6.12 10.34
C TRP A 105 -17.32 -7.20 9.52
N VAL A 106 -16.46 -7.98 10.18
CA VAL A 106 -15.83 -9.14 9.56
C VAL A 106 -16.35 -10.42 10.20
N GLN A 107 -16.55 -11.43 9.37
CA GLN A 107 -16.91 -12.76 9.85
C GLN A 107 -15.66 -13.47 10.33
N GLN A 108 -15.69 -13.90 11.58
CA GLN A 108 -14.59 -14.63 12.20
C GLN A 108 -15.14 -15.88 12.89
N TYR A 109 -14.36 -16.97 12.88
CA TYR A 109 -14.72 -18.14 13.67
C TYR A 109 -14.65 -17.82 15.16
N ALA A 110 -15.71 -18.17 15.89
CA ALA A 110 -15.81 -17.89 17.32
C ALA A 110 -14.85 -18.69 18.19
N ASP A 111 -14.34 -19.81 17.65
CA ASP A 111 -13.48 -20.73 18.42
C ASP A 111 -12.01 -20.61 17.97
N PRO A 112 -11.13 -20.00 18.80
CA PRO A 112 -9.72 -19.86 18.49
C PRO A 112 -8.96 -21.19 18.41
N TYR A 113 -9.50 -22.28 18.99
CA TYR A 113 -8.86 -23.59 18.95
C TYR A 113 -8.96 -24.28 17.59
N PHE A 114 -9.89 -23.87 16.74
CA PHE A 114 -10.04 -24.41 15.38
C PHE A 114 -9.04 -23.83 14.38
N TYR A 115 -8.32 -22.78 14.72
CA TYR A 115 -7.31 -22.17 13.84
C TYR A 115 -6.08 -23.06 13.64
N ASN A 116 -5.86 -24.06 14.50
CA ASN A 116 -4.68 -24.95 14.49
C ASN A 116 -4.94 -26.37 13.95
N GLY A 117 -6.01 -26.59 13.21
CA GLY A 117 -6.35 -27.90 12.66
C GLY A 117 -7.17 -28.78 13.60
N PRO A 118 -7.54 -29.98 13.15
CA PRO A 118 -8.37 -30.88 13.95
C PRO A 118 -7.63 -31.25 15.23
N PHE A 119 -8.22 -30.91 16.37
CA PHE A 119 -7.70 -31.34 17.68
C PHE A 119 -7.93 -32.83 17.84
N VAL A 120 -6.88 -33.61 17.65
CA VAL A 120 -6.87 -35.07 17.94
C VAL A 120 -6.48 -35.21 19.40
N ALA A 121 -7.42 -35.53 20.25
CA ALA A 121 -7.10 -35.90 21.64
C ALA A 121 -6.14 -37.11 21.66
N PRO A 122 -5.17 -37.18 22.61
CA PRO A 122 -4.19 -38.27 22.68
C PRO A 122 -4.81 -39.68 22.79
N TRP A 123 -6.10 -39.76 22.99
CA TRP A 123 -6.89 -41.00 23.12
C TRP A 123 -7.72 -41.33 21.88
N GLY A 124 -7.47 -40.70 20.73
CA GLY A 124 -8.15 -41.01 19.46
C GLY A 124 -9.62 -40.61 19.37
N GLY A 125 -10.12 -39.74 20.24
CA GLY A 125 -11.50 -39.25 20.24
C GLY A 125 -11.58 -37.78 19.80
N PHE A 126 -12.54 -37.48 18.90
CA PHE A 126 -12.92 -36.12 18.58
C PHE A 126 -13.93 -35.65 19.63
N TYR A 127 -13.61 -34.60 20.40
CA TYR A 127 -14.57 -33.91 21.26
C TYR A 127 -15.35 -32.90 20.45
N GLY A 128 -16.62 -33.21 20.13
CA GLY A 128 -17.60 -32.31 19.56
C GLY A 128 -18.96 -32.53 20.23
N PRO A 129 -19.89 -31.55 20.23
CA PRO A 129 -21.14 -31.59 20.98
C PRO A 129 -22.18 -32.63 20.50
N HIS A 130 -21.88 -33.43 19.46
CA HIS A 130 -22.80 -34.45 18.96
C HIS A 130 -22.08 -35.78 18.69
N PHE A 131 -22.31 -36.75 19.54
CA PHE A 131 -21.97 -38.16 19.30
C PHE A 131 -23.08 -38.80 18.47
N GLY A 132 -22.83 -39.01 17.18
CA GLY A 132 -23.63 -39.86 16.33
C GLY A 132 -22.86 -41.07 15.86
N TRP A 133 -23.46 -42.27 15.88
CA TRP A 133 -22.87 -43.50 15.41
C TRP A 133 -22.44 -43.42 13.95
N GLY A 134 -21.15 -43.52 13.70
CA GLY A 134 -20.60 -43.96 12.41
C GLY A 134 -20.37 -42.89 11.34
N GLY A 135 -20.30 -41.60 11.64
CA GLY A 135 -19.97 -40.56 10.64
C GLY A 135 -18.83 -39.68 11.11
N ALA A 136 -17.90 -39.34 10.20
CA ALA A 136 -16.96 -38.24 10.39
C ALA A 136 -17.77 -36.95 10.54
N MET A 137 -17.85 -36.41 11.77
CA MET A 137 -18.53 -35.13 11.97
C MET A 137 -17.65 -34.00 11.50
N LEU A 138 -18.13 -33.32 10.50
CA LEU A 138 -17.63 -32.01 10.08
C LEU A 138 -18.14 -30.99 11.11
N TYR A 139 -17.29 -30.69 12.11
CA TYR A 139 -17.55 -29.55 12.98
C TYR A 139 -17.40 -28.26 12.17
N SER A 140 -18.47 -27.52 12.04
CA SER A 140 -18.44 -26.16 11.50
C SER A 140 -18.50 -25.21 12.68
N PRO A 141 -17.38 -24.52 13.02
CA PRO A 141 -17.39 -23.57 14.12
C PRO A 141 -18.37 -22.43 13.81
N PRO A 142 -19.07 -21.91 14.84
CA PRO A 142 -19.97 -20.78 14.66
C PRO A 142 -19.18 -19.56 14.19
N VAL A 143 -19.71 -18.89 13.19
CA VAL A 143 -19.16 -17.64 12.67
C VAL A 143 -19.82 -16.48 13.40
N VAL A 144 -19.01 -15.59 13.95
CA VAL A 144 -19.45 -14.36 14.61
C VAL A 144 -19.01 -13.14 13.81
N ASN A 145 -19.83 -12.11 13.83
CA ASN A 145 -19.44 -10.83 13.27
C ASN A 145 -18.68 -10.03 14.33
N VAL A 146 -17.43 -9.68 14.02
CA VAL A 146 -16.58 -8.87 14.90
C VAL A 146 -16.45 -7.49 14.29
N PRO A 147 -16.70 -6.40 15.06
CA PRO A 147 -16.49 -5.06 14.56
C PRO A 147 -14.98 -4.80 14.41
N VAL A 148 -14.58 -4.28 13.25
CA VAL A 148 -13.21 -3.82 12.99
C VAL A 148 -13.25 -2.34 12.60
N THR A 149 -12.28 -1.58 13.09
CA THR A 149 -12.10 -0.19 12.67
C THR A 149 -11.27 -0.19 11.40
N VAL A 150 -11.71 0.58 10.41
CA VAL A 150 -11.01 0.76 9.13
C VAL A 150 -10.77 2.25 8.91
N TYR A 151 -9.52 2.65 8.80
CA TYR A 151 -9.10 3.99 8.43
C TYR A 151 -8.95 4.09 6.91
N LYS A 152 -9.57 5.12 6.32
CA LYS A 152 -9.45 5.42 4.90
C LYS A 152 -8.44 6.53 4.69
N ASN A 153 -7.16 6.19 4.61
CA ASN A 153 -6.10 7.16 4.37
C ASN A 153 -6.15 7.63 2.92
N THR A 154 -6.41 8.91 2.74
CA THR A 154 -6.62 9.50 1.41
C THR A 154 -5.66 10.68 1.22
N PHE A 155 -5.03 10.73 0.04
CA PHE A 155 -4.25 11.87 -0.42
C PHE A 155 -4.72 12.27 -1.81
N THR A 156 -5.01 13.55 -2.02
CA THR A 156 -5.43 14.08 -3.32
C THR A 156 -4.49 15.20 -3.72
N LEU A 157 -3.90 15.09 -4.90
CA LEU A 157 -3.10 16.12 -5.57
C LEU A 157 -3.92 16.75 -6.67
N VAL A 158 -3.89 18.08 -6.77
CA VAL A 158 -4.50 18.87 -7.84
C VAL A 158 -3.45 19.77 -8.45
N ILE A 159 -3.43 19.87 -9.79
CA ILE A 159 -2.56 20.79 -10.52
C ILE A 159 -3.42 21.68 -11.41
N ASN A 160 -3.25 22.99 -11.28
CA ASN A 160 -3.96 24.01 -12.04
C ASN A 160 -3.00 24.76 -12.96
N ASP A 161 -3.40 25.01 -14.22
CA ASP A 161 -2.62 25.81 -15.20
C ASP A 161 -3.05 27.27 -15.13
N GLN A 162 -2.17 28.15 -14.63
CA GLN A 162 -2.43 29.56 -14.46
C GLN A 162 -2.51 30.34 -15.80
N GLN A 163 -2.05 29.73 -16.90
CA GLN A 163 -2.18 30.34 -18.25
C GLN A 163 -3.57 30.09 -18.85
N HIS A 164 -4.36 29.19 -18.27
CA HIS A 164 -5.70 28.86 -18.73
C HIS A 164 -6.71 29.06 -17.59
N ASP A 165 -6.82 30.27 -17.08
CA ASP A 165 -7.78 30.67 -16.03
C ASP A 165 -7.74 29.76 -14.76
N ALA A 166 -6.54 29.31 -14.38
CA ALA A 166 -6.33 28.36 -13.29
C ALA A 166 -7.15 27.06 -13.45
N ALA A 167 -7.39 26.65 -14.70
CA ALA A 167 -8.09 25.41 -14.97
C ALA A 167 -7.37 24.21 -14.37
N GLU A 168 -8.12 23.28 -13.79
CA GLU A 168 -7.58 22.01 -13.31
C GLU A 168 -7.17 21.14 -14.50
N VAL A 169 -5.88 20.80 -14.58
CA VAL A 169 -5.33 19.97 -15.66
C VAL A 169 -4.95 18.57 -15.18
N TYR A 170 -4.87 18.38 -13.86
CA TYR A 170 -4.57 17.09 -13.26
C TYR A 170 -5.17 17.00 -11.85
N ARG A 171 -5.80 15.87 -11.58
CA ARG A 171 -6.24 15.45 -10.24
C ARG A 171 -5.96 13.98 -10.08
N SER A 172 -5.26 13.63 -9.01
CA SER A 172 -5.04 12.22 -8.66
C SER A 172 -5.31 12.02 -7.18
N THR A 173 -6.11 11.01 -6.88
CA THR A 173 -6.48 10.62 -5.52
C THR A 173 -5.99 9.23 -5.24
N SER A 174 -5.19 9.08 -4.19
CA SER A 174 -4.72 7.79 -3.67
C SER A 174 -5.43 7.45 -2.37
N VAL A 175 -5.81 6.18 -2.22
CA VAL A 175 -6.47 5.65 -1.03
C VAL A 175 -5.76 4.38 -0.57
N ILE A 176 -5.41 4.34 0.71
CA ILE A 176 -4.91 3.15 1.41
C ILE A 176 -5.82 2.88 2.61
N LEU A 177 -6.27 1.63 2.74
CA LEU A 177 -7.04 1.20 3.91
C LEU A 177 -6.10 0.58 4.94
N SER A 178 -6.26 0.94 6.23
CA SER A 178 -5.51 0.39 7.35
C SER A 178 -6.43 0.08 8.53
N SER A 179 -5.98 -0.79 9.43
CA SER A 179 -6.68 -1.09 10.69
C SER A 179 -6.33 -0.13 11.81
N GLU A 180 -5.27 0.65 11.65
CA GLU A 180 -4.74 1.59 12.63
C GLU A 180 -4.63 3.00 12.05
N ASP A 181 -4.51 4.00 12.93
CA ASP A 181 -4.28 5.40 12.55
C ASP A 181 -2.80 5.61 12.20
N GLU A 182 -2.47 5.36 10.94
CA GLU A 182 -1.08 5.34 10.45
C GLU A 182 -0.84 6.35 9.31
N LEU A 183 -1.68 7.38 9.17
CA LEU A 183 -1.57 8.32 8.05
C LEU A 183 -0.15 8.85 7.82
N PRO A 184 0.62 9.27 8.85
CA PRO A 184 1.98 9.79 8.64
C PRO A 184 2.94 8.74 8.05
N GLN A 185 2.79 7.46 8.42
CA GLN A 185 3.64 6.36 7.93
C GLN A 185 3.26 5.97 6.49
N LEU A 186 1.96 6.10 6.15
CA LEU A 186 1.44 5.79 4.82
C LEU A 186 1.62 6.93 3.81
N MET A 187 1.86 8.16 4.28
CA MET A 187 1.96 9.35 3.43
C MET A 187 3.01 9.24 2.32
N PRO A 188 4.23 8.70 2.53
CA PRO A 188 5.20 8.52 1.45
C PRO A 188 4.68 7.65 0.30
N TYR A 189 3.91 6.61 0.61
CA TYR A 189 3.31 5.71 -0.37
C TYR A 189 2.14 6.38 -1.10
N LEU A 190 1.28 7.11 -0.37
CA LEU A 190 0.18 7.88 -0.93
C LEU A 190 0.68 8.94 -1.92
N VAL A 191 1.68 9.73 -1.52
CA VAL A 191 2.28 10.75 -2.38
C VAL A 191 2.96 10.12 -3.59
N ARG A 192 3.76 9.07 -3.40
CA ARG A 192 4.43 8.40 -4.52
C ARG A 192 3.43 7.84 -5.53
N SER A 193 2.30 7.32 -5.06
CA SER A 193 1.30 6.69 -5.91
C SER A 193 0.55 7.66 -6.80
N VAL A 194 0.25 8.90 -6.37
CA VAL A 194 -0.41 9.91 -7.21
C VAL A 194 0.44 10.39 -8.37
N PHE A 195 1.78 10.26 -8.28
CA PHE A 195 2.70 10.57 -9.37
C PHE A 195 3.10 9.33 -10.19
N ASP A 196 2.68 8.14 -9.78
CA ASP A 196 3.00 6.93 -10.53
C ASP A 196 2.27 6.91 -11.86
N GLY A 197 3.02 6.63 -12.96
CA GLY A 197 2.48 6.64 -14.32
C GLY A 197 1.94 8.00 -14.79
N PHE A 198 2.39 9.12 -14.19
CA PHE A 198 2.00 10.48 -14.58
C PHE A 198 2.24 10.73 -16.08
N PRO A 199 1.33 11.44 -16.80
CA PRO A 199 0.06 12.03 -16.36
C PRO A 199 -1.11 11.03 -16.33
N GLY A 200 -0.93 9.78 -16.77
CA GLY A 200 -1.95 8.75 -16.81
C GLY A 200 -3.08 8.99 -17.82
N ASN A 201 -4.03 8.07 -17.86
CA ASN A 201 -5.22 8.19 -18.67
C ASN A 201 -6.35 8.87 -17.88
N ASN A 202 -7.10 9.76 -18.52
CA ASN A 202 -8.23 10.44 -17.90
C ASN A 202 -9.30 9.44 -17.42
N GLY A 203 -9.76 9.60 -16.18
CA GLY A 203 -10.78 8.73 -15.57
C GLY A 203 -10.31 7.31 -15.24
N SER A 204 -8.98 7.06 -15.22
CA SER A 204 -8.45 5.74 -14.91
C SER A 204 -8.38 5.48 -13.40
N THR A 205 -8.61 4.22 -13.03
CA THR A 205 -8.36 3.71 -11.67
C THR A 205 -7.42 2.52 -11.75
N ARG A 206 -6.42 2.47 -10.86
CA ARG A 206 -5.43 1.40 -10.78
C ARG A 206 -5.05 1.12 -9.34
N ASP A 207 -4.63 -0.11 -9.06
CA ASP A 207 -4.05 -0.50 -7.78
C ASP A 207 -2.52 -0.60 -7.94
N ILE A 208 -1.80 -0.01 -6.98
CA ILE A 208 -0.33 0.02 -6.93
C ILE A 208 0.09 -0.73 -5.67
N THR A 209 0.95 -1.72 -5.83
CA THR A 209 1.47 -2.51 -4.72
C THR A 209 2.89 -2.08 -4.38
N PHE A 210 3.14 -1.85 -3.11
CA PHE A 210 4.46 -1.56 -2.55
C PHE A 210 4.91 -2.73 -1.68
N GLU A 211 6.15 -3.13 -1.83
CA GLU A 211 6.80 -4.04 -0.90
C GLU A 211 7.27 -3.24 0.33
N LEU A 212 6.86 -3.67 1.51
CA LEU A 212 7.31 -3.05 2.75
C LEU A 212 8.65 -3.66 3.17
N PRO A 213 9.59 -2.85 3.66
CA PRO A 213 10.83 -3.38 4.23
C PRO A 213 10.50 -4.23 5.47
N ASN A 214 11.15 -5.41 5.55
CA ASN A 214 11.07 -6.29 6.70
C ASN A 214 11.85 -5.72 7.89
#